data_d52d3f801631526bb935b9a328b20c30
#
_entry.id   d52d3f801631526bb935b9a328b20c30
#
_cell.length_a   1.000
_cell.length_b   1.000
_cell.length_c   1.000
_cell.angle_alpha   90.00
_cell.angle_beta   90.00
_cell.angle_gamma   90.00
#
_symmetry.space_group_name_H-M   'P 1'
#
loop_
_entity.id
_entity.type
_entity.pdbx_description
1 polymer ?
#
loop_
_entity_poly.entity_id
_entity_poly.type
_entity_poly.pdbx_seq_one_letter_code
_entity_poly.pdbx_strand_id
1 'polypeptide(L)'
;MNTIILKNPSINHITKNRFYKVLKHELGHIYLNRLNNGNNHVPRWFSEGFCLKLASEISITHYMNIIKYINNKNMFDINMFNEKFINNSKKDFEFAYSFSGAIINIMIDLYGEDILYELVNHLNNGLNFNDAFYKSTLVEFSQFNNILFNEIEYKYKWMRLIKFPNFLFILFPLFLIIAFIIIKHKNKKLLLNWELEEILEDKVN
;
A
#
# COMPACT_ATOMS: atom_id res chain seq x y z
N MET A 1 6.33 -31.90 0.17
CA MET A 1 6.31 -31.59 1.62
C MET A 1 6.52 -30.09 1.76
N ASN A 2 5.52 -29.35 2.29
CA ASN A 2 5.62 -27.90 2.45
C ASN A 2 6.24 -27.61 3.81
N THR A 3 7.47 -27.11 3.82
CA THR A 3 8.21 -26.80 5.07
C THR A 3 8.42 -25.29 5.17
N ILE A 4 8.06 -24.71 6.31
CA ILE A 4 8.36 -23.31 6.64
C ILE A 4 9.68 -23.28 7.42
N ILE A 5 10.65 -22.51 6.94
CA ILE A 5 11.89 -22.24 7.66
C ILE A 5 11.86 -20.83 8.17
N LEU A 6 11.64 -20.65 9.46
CA LEU A 6 11.64 -19.33 10.10
C LEU A 6 12.97 -19.07 10.80
N LYS A 7 13.48 -17.84 10.65
CA LYS A 7 14.65 -17.41 11.42
C LYS A 7 14.27 -17.23 12.88
N ASN A 8 15.13 -17.70 13.78
CA ASN A 8 14.90 -17.52 15.21
C ASN A 8 14.82 -16.03 15.57
N PRO A 9 13.70 -15.56 16.15
CA PRO A 9 13.49 -14.15 16.48
C PRO A 9 14.54 -13.60 17.45
N SER A 10 14.95 -14.40 18.43
CA SER A 10 15.91 -13.99 19.45
C SER A 10 17.31 -13.74 18.89
N ILE A 11 17.73 -14.52 17.89
CA ILE A 11 19.05 -14.39 17.26
C ILE A 11 19.09 -13.22 16.27
N ASN A 12 17.96 -12.94 15.59
CA ASN A 12 17.89 -11.94 14.52
C ASN A 12 17.29 -10.60 14.97
N HIS A 13 17.10 -10.37 16.27
CA HIS A 13 16.47 -9.16 16.82
C HIS A 13 15.12 -8.81 16.17
N ILE A 14 14.36 -9.83 15.79
CA ILE A 14 13.04 -9.67 15.16
C ILE A 14 12.01 -9.47 16.27
N THR A 15 11.22 -8.39 16.17
CA THR A 15 10.13 -8.16 17.11
C THR A 15 9.07 -9.25 17.01
N LYS A 16 8.39 -9.56 18.12
CA LYS A 16 7.31 -10.56 18.18
C LYS A 16 6.23 -10.28 17.11
N ASN A 17 5.85 -9.02 16.94
CA ASN A 17 4.87 -8.62 15.93
C ASN A 17 5.35 -8.95 14.50
N ARG A 18 6.61 -8.63 14.17
CA ARG A 18 7.18 -8.94 12.85
C ARG A 18 7.24 -10.45 12.62
N PHE A 19 7.58 -11.22 13.64
CA PHE A 19 7.58 -12.68 13.56
C PHE A 19 6.19 -13.24 13.21
N TYR A 20 5.13 -12.78 13.89
CA TYR A 20 3.77 -13.20 13.58
C TYR A 20 3.32 -12.80 12.18
N LYS A 21 3.72 -11.64 11.69
CA LYS A 21 3.43 -11.23 10.30
C LYS A 21 4.06 -12.19 9.29
N VAL A 22 5.36 -12.46 9.44
CA VAL A 22 6.08 -13.42 8.57
C VAL A 22 5.43 -14.80 8.64
N LEU A 23 5.09 -15.28 9.85
CA LEU A 23 4.42 -16.58 10.02
C LEU A 23 3.07 -16.62 9.29
N LYS A 24 2.25 -15.59 9.42
CA LYS A 24 0.96 -15.50 8.71
C LYS A 24 1.15 -15.48 7.19
N HIS A 25 2.16 -14.77 6.70
CA HIS A 25 2.51 -14.70 5.29
C HIS A 25 2.82 -16.10 4.74
N GLU A 26 3.75 -16.82 5.39
CA GLU A 26 4.15 -18.15 4.98
C GLU A 26 3.00 -19.19 5.08
N LEU A 27 2.16 -19.07 6.12
CA LEU A 27 0.96 -19.91 6.24
C LEU A 27 -0.02 -19.65 5.09
N GLY A 28 -0.14 -18.40 4.63
CA GLY A 28 -0.92 -18.05 3.45
C GLY A 28 -0.45 -18.81 2.21
N HIS A 29 0.85 -18.86 1.95
CA HIS A 29 1.41 -19.65 0.84
C HIS A 29 1.12 -21.14 0.97
N ILE A 30 1.28 -21.73 2.15
CA ILE A 30 0.94 -23.14 2.38
C ILE A 30 -0.54 -23.40 2.10
N TYR A 31 -1.41 -22.49 2.55
CA TYR A 31 -2.85 -22.61 2.33
C TYR A 31 -3.17 -22.59 0.84
N LEU A 32 -2.71 -21.58 0.09
CA LEU A 32 -2.94 -21.50 -1.36
C LEU A 32 -2.32 -22.67 -2.14
N ASN A 33 -1.14 -23.15 -1.75
CA ASN A 33 -0.50 -24.29 -2.38
C ASN A 33 -1.28 -25.61 -2.19
N ARG A 34 -2.04 -25.76 -1.11
CA ARG A 34 -2.93 -26.91 -0.88
C ARG A 34 -4.14 -26.91 -1.82
N LEU A 35 -4.61 -25.73 -2.22
CA LEU A 35 -5.70 -25.56 -3.18
C LEU A 35 -5.25 -25.92 -4.59
N ASN A 36 -3.95 -25.90 -4.83
CA ASN A 36 -3.32 -26.15 -6.12
C ASN A 36 -3.15 -27.68 -6.35
N ASN A 37 -4.26 -28.40 -6.52
CA ASN A 37 -4.29 -29.85 -6.75
C ASN A 37 -3.79 -30.25 -8.15
N GLY A 38 -2.61 -29.72 -8.55
CA GLY A 38 -1.87 -30.13 -9.75
C GLY A 38 -2.27 -29.43 -11.06
N ASN A 39 -3.50 -28.95 -11.21
CA ASN A 39 -4.00 -28.32 -12.44
C ASN A 39 -4.35 -26.82 -12.29
N ASN A 40 -4.41 -26.27 -11.09
CA ASN A 40 -4.88 -24.92 -10.85
C ASN A 40 -3.69 -24.02 -10.49
N HIS A 41 -3.02 -23.48 -11.50
CA HIS A 41 -1.92 -22.55 -11.28
C HIS A 41 -2.45 -21.20 -10.76
N VAL A 42 -2.29 -20.94 -9.45
CA VAL A 42 -2.55 -19.64 -8.85
C VAL A 42 -1.43 -18.69 -9.28
N PRO A 43 -1.73 -17.54 -9.92
CA PRO A 43 -0.71 -16.59 -10.32
C PRO A 43 0.10 -16.09 -9.14
N ARG A 44 1.40 -15.91 -9.30
CA ARG A 44 2.29 -15.53 -8.21
C ARG A 44 1.94 -14.16 -7.61
N TRP A 45 1.55 -13.20 -8.45
CA TRP A 45 1.09 -11.89 -7.96
C TRP A 45 -0.10 -12.01 -7.01
N PHE A 46 -1.05 -12.93 -7.30
CA PHE A 46 -2.20 -13.15 -6.42
C PHE A 46 -1.77 -13.81 -5.11
N SER A 47 -0.93 -14.84 -5.19
CA SER A 47 -0.41 -15.53 -4.00
C SER A 47 0.36 -14.58 -3.08
N GLU A 48 1.28 -13.78 -3.60
CA GLU A 48 2.03 -12.79 -2.81
C GLU A 48 1.11 -11.70 -2.23
N GLY A 49 0.21 -11.16 -3.05
CA GLY A 49 -0.72 -10.12 -2.61
C GLY A 49 -1.69 -10.60 -1.54
N PHE A 50 -2.22 -11.82 -1.67
CA PHE A 50 -3.07 -12.47 -0.67
C PHE A 50 -2.31 -12.62 0.67
N CYS A 51 -1.08 -13.13 0.63
CA CYS A 51 -0.25 -13.29 1.82
C CYS A 51 0.09 -11.95 2.48
N LEU A 52 0.38 -10.91 1.69
CA LEU A 52 0.58 -9.54 2.19
C LEU A 52 -0.65 -8.99 2.93
N LYS A 53 -1.85 -9.20 2.37
CA LYS A 53 -3.11 -8.79 3.01
C LYS A 53 -3.34 -9.55 4.30
N LEU A 54 -3.18 -10.87 4.28
CA LEU A 54 -3.36 -11.75 5.45
C LEU A 54 -2.40 -11.39 6.60
N ALA A 55 -1.15 -11.04 6.27
CA ALA A 55 -0.13 -10.63 7.23
C ALA A 55 -0.24 -9.16 7.67
N SER A 56 -1.14 -8.37 7.07
CA SER A 56 -1.23 -6.91 7.27
C SER A 56 0.12 -6.22 7.02
N GLU A 57 0.78 -6.58 5.91
CA GLU A 57 2.09 -6.05 5.52
C GLU A 57 2.02 -4.99 4.42
N ILE A 58 0.83 -4.75 3.86
CA ILE A 58 0.66 -3.71 2.85
C ILE A 58 0.87 -2.34 3.49
N SER A 59 1.88 -1.61 3.02
CA SER A 59 2.30 -0.33 3.58
C SER A 59 2.38 0.77 2.51
N ILE A 60 2.54 2.01 2.94
CA ILE A 60 2.67 3.16 2.04
C ILE A 60 3.88 3.05 1.08
N THR A 61 4.92 2.33 1.49
CA THR A 61 6.10 2.10 0.64
C THR A 61 5.77 1.28 -0.61
N HIS A 62 4.82 0.35 -0.52
CA HIS A 62 4.32 -0.41 -1.67
C HIS A 62 3.68 0.54 -2.70
N TYR A 63 2.85 1.47 -2.25
CA TYR A 63 2.23 2.45 -3.13
C TYR A 63 3.23 3.42 -3.78
N MET A 64 4.27 3.83 -3.05
CA MET A 64 5.34 4.67 -3.59
C MET A 64 6.12 3.98 -4.73
N ASN A 65 6.34 2.68 -4.64
CA ASN A 65 7.00 1.90 -5.69
C ASN A 65 6.12 1.82 -6.96
N ILE A 66 4.81 1.68 -6.78
CA ILE A 66 3.83 1.67 -7.89
C ILE A 66 3.88 2.99 -8.65
N ILE A 67 3.85 4.12 -7.95
CA ILE A 67 3.85 5.45 -8.55
C ILE A 67 5.13 5.69 -9.37
N LYS A 68 6.28 5.31 -8.83
CA LYS A 68 7.56 5.41 -9.55
C LYS A 68 7.52 4.65 -10.89
N TYR A 69 6.83 3.52 -10.92
CA TYR A 69 6.75 2.70 -12.13
C TYR A 69 5.77 3.28 -13.15
N ILE A 70 4.57 3.68 -12.74
CA ILE A 70 3.56 4.25 -13.63
C ILE A 70 4.09 5.52 -14.31
N ASN A 71 4.90 6.31 -13.62
CA ASN A 71 5.54 7.49 -14.19
C ASN A 71 6.56 7.18 -15.29
N ASN A 72 7.06 5.96 -15.36
CA ASN A 72 8.13 5.58 -16.28
C ASN A 72 7.67 4.67 -17.44
N LYS A 73 6.44 4.16 -17.42
CA LYS A 73 5.95 3.23 -18.46
C LYS A 73 4.49 3.46 -18.80
N ASN A 74 4.21 3.50 -20.10
CA ASN A 74 2.86 3.71 -20.65
C ASN A 74 2.03 2.42 -20.78
N MET A 75 2.56 1.25 -20.49
CA MET A 75 1.85 -0.03 -20.60
C MET A 75 1.95 -0.81 -19.29
N PHE A 76 0.78 -1.24 -18.83
CA PHE A 76 0.61 -2.06 -17.64
C PHE A 76 0.02 -3.40 -18.07
N ASP A 77 0.69 -4.49 -17.71
CA ASP A 77 0.18 -5.84 -17.87
C ASP A 77 0.42 -6.62 -16.55
N ILE A 78 -0.66 -7.10 -15.97
CA ILE A 78 -0.63 -7.88 -14.73
C ILE A 78 0.20 -9.17 -14.88
N ASN A 79 0.25 -9.73 -16.09
CA ASN A 79 1.03 -10.95 -16.37
C ASN A 79 2.54 -10.70 -16.27
N MET A 80 3.01 -9.47 -16.54
CA MET A 80 4.42 -9.12 -16.35
C MET A 80 4.93 -9.36 -14.93
N PHE A 81 4.04 -9.34 -13.92
CA PHE A 81 4.47 -9.55 -12.55
C PHE A 81 4.90 -10.97 -12.27
N ASN A 82 4.30 -11.96 -12.94
CA ASN A 82 4.74 -13.34 -12.84
C ASN A 82 6.19 -13.50 -13.32
N GLU A 83 6.56 -12.84 -14.44
CA GLU A 83 7.91 -12.87 -15.00
C GLU A 83 8.92 -12.12 -14.12
N LYS A 84 8.52 -10.98 -13.55
CA LYS A 84 9.38 -10.17 -12.67
C LYS A 84 9.76 -10.86 -11.36
N PHE A 85 8.95 -11.76 -10.87
CA PHE A 85 9.31 -12.63 -9.74
C PHE A 85 10.39 -13.65 -10.09
N ILE A 86 10.54 -13.97 -11.37
CA ILE A 86 11.52 -14.95 -11.89
C ILE A 86 12.86 -14.27 -12.22
N ASN A 87 12.81 -13.05 -12.74
CA ASN A 87 13.99 -12.25 -13.06
C ASN A 87 14.67 -11.79 -11.76
N ASN A 88 15.82 -12.34 -11.43
CA ASN A 88 16.58 -12.22 -10.19
C ASN A 88 17.04 -10.81 -9.79
N SER A 89 16.48 -9.74 -10.35
CA SER A 89 16.74 -8.37 -9.92
C SER A 89 15.96 -8.07 -8.64
N LYS A 90 16.65 -7.66 -7.57
CA LYS A 90 16.02 -7.22 -6.32
C LYS A 90 14.95 -6.15 -6.55
N LYS A 91 15.20 -5.21 -7.49
CA LYS A 91 14.25 -4.13 -7.82
C LYS A 91 12.97 -4.66 -8.47
N ASP A 92 13.09 -5.63 -9.39
CA ASP A 92 11.92 -6.22 -10.05
C ASP A 92 11.08 -7.03 -9.05
N PHE A 93 11.74 -7.74 -8.15
CA PHE A 93 11.07 -8.47 -7.08
C PHE A 93 10.31 -7.52 -6.13
N GLU A 94 10.97 -6.51 -5.57
CA GLU A 94 10.34 -5.52 -4.68
C GLU A 94 9.17 -4.81 -5.36
N PHE A 95 9.30 -4.58 -6.66
CA PHE A 95 8.27 -3.98 -7.47
C PHE A 95 7.07 -4.91 -7.65
N ALA A 96 7.26 -6.15 -8.11
CA ALA A 96 6.19 -7.12 -8.29
C ALA A 96 5.47 -7.41 -6.96
N TYR A 97 6.22 -7.50 -5.86
CA TYR A 97 5.71 -7.66 -4.51
C TYR A 97 4.82 -6.49 -4.10
N SER A 98 5.27 -5.25 -4.33
CA SER A 98 4.49 -4.04 -4.05
C SER A 98 3.19 -3.98 -4.84
N PHE A 99 3.26 -4.32 -6.14
CA PHE A 99 2.09 -4.36 -7.01
C PHE A 99 1.07 -5.41 -6.58
N SER A 100 1.53 -6.60 -6.20
CA SER A 100 0.67 -7.67 -5.73
C SER A 100 -0.23 -7.22 -4.58
N GLY A 101 0.33 -6.53 -3.59
CA GLY A 101 -0.43 -5.98 -2.48
C GLY A 101 -1.45 -4.90 -2.91
N ALA A 102 -1.06 -4.03 -3.85
CA ALA A 102 -1.96 -2.99 -4.35
C ALA A 102 -3.12 -3.55 -5.17
N ILE A 103 -2.85 -4.55 -6.02
CA ILE A 103 -3.90 -5.23 -6.81
C ILE A 103 -4.96 -5.83 -5.88
N ILE A 104 -4.54 -6.54 -4.83
CA ILE A 104 -5.45 -7.12 -3.85
C ILE A 104 -6.30 -6.05 -3.17
N ASN A 105 -5.72 -4.92 -2.77
CA ASN A 105 -6.51 -3.84 -2.17
C ASN A 105 -7.50 -3.22 -3.16
N ILE A 106 -7.11 -3.04 -4.42
CA ILE A 106 -8.03 -2.54 -5.46
C ILE A 106 -9.16 -3.54 -5.71
N MET A 107 -8.87 -4.84 -5.74
CA MET A 107 -9.92 -5.87 -5.84
C MET A 107 -10.93 -5.76 -4.70
N ILE A 108 -10.47 -5.59 -3.48
CA ILE A 108 -11.34 -5.40 -2.31
C ILE A 108 -12.15 -4.11 -2.43
N ASP A 109 -11.54 -3.01 -2.85
CA ASP A 109 -12.23 -1.73 -3.03
C ASP A 109 -13.33 -1.80 -4.12
N LEU A 110 -13.11 -2.57 -5.19
CA LEU A 110 -14.05 -2.71 -6.31
C LEU A 110 -15.17 -3.71 -6.04
N TYR A 111 -14.84 -4.83 -5.39
CA TYR A 111 -15.74 -6.00 -5.30
C TYR A 111 -16.16 -6.34 -3.86
N GLY A 112 -15.64 -5.64 -2.86
CA GLY A 112 -15.93 -5.87 -1.45
C GLY A 112 -14.92 -6.75 -0.73
N GLU A 113 -15.02 -6.76 0.60
CA GLU A 113 -14.07 -7.48 1.49
C GLU A 113 -14.10 -9.00 1.29
N ASP A 114 -15.24 -9.56 0.86
CA ASP A 114 -15.45 -11.00 0.72
C ASP A 114 -14.87 -11.57 -0.58
N ILE A 115 -14.43 -10.72 -1.52
CA ILE A 115 -13.95 -11.14 -2.84
C ILE A 115 -12.82 -12.17 -2.77
N LEU A 116 -11.91 -12.02 -1.82
CA LEU A 116 -10.80 -12.96 -1.66
C LEU A 116 -11.26 -14.31 -1.14
N TYR A 117 -12.23 -14.32 -0.26
CA TYR A 117 -12.84 -15.55 0.25
C TYR A 117 -13.58 -16.30 -0.87
N GLU A 118 -14.38 -15.60 -1.65
CA GLU A 118 -15.14 -16.19 -2.78
C GLU A 118 -14.18 -16.79 -3.82
N LEU A 119 -13.16 -16.04 -4.23
CA LEU A 119 -12.17 -16.51 -5.20
C LEU A 119 -11.43 -17.76 -4.70
N VAL A 120 -10.98 -17.73 -3.46
CA VAL A 120 -10.30 -18.87 -2.84
C VAL A 120 -11.25 -20.08 -2.70
N ASN A 121 -12.52 -19.87 -2.39
CA ASN A 121 -13.52 -20.93 -2.33
C ASN A 121 -13.75 -21.57 -3.70
N HIS A 122 -13.83 -20.79 -4.76
CA HIS A 122 -13.93 -21.30 -6.13
C HIS A 122 -12.68 -22.11 -6.56
N LEU A 123 -11.48 -21.64 -6.18
CA LEU A 123 -10.24 -22.40 -6.39
C LEU A 123 -10.27 -23.74 -5.63
N ASN A 124 -10.75 -23.74 -4.38
CA ASN A 124 -10.88 -24.95 -3.56
C ASN A 124 -11.86 -25.96 -4.18
N ASN A 125 -12.88 -25.48 -4.88
CA ASN A 125 -13.83 -26.31 -5.63
C ASN A 125 -13.30 -26.78 -6.99
N GLY A 126 -12.01 -26.58 -7.28
CA GLY A 126 -11.33 -27.13 -8.45
C GLY A 126 -11.41 -26.28 -9.71
N LEU A 127 -11.90 -25.05 -9.63
CA LEU A 127 -11.87 -24.13 -10.77
C LEU A 127 -10.45 -23.63 -11.01
N ASN A 128 -10.08 -23.40 -12.28
CA ASN A 128 -8.86 -22.69 -12.60
C ASN A 128 -8.97 -21.22 -12.21
N PHE A 129 -7.84 -20.50 -12.15
CA PHE A 129 -7.81 -19.12 -11.64
C PHE A 129 -8.71 -18.18 -12.43
N ASN A 130 -8.74 -18.27 -13.76
CA ASN A 130 -9.55 -17.36 -14.60
C ASN A 130 -11.04 -17.60 -14.39
N ASP A 131 -11.48 -18.84 -14.31
CA ASP A 131 -12.88 -19.18 -14.06
C ASP A 131 -13.32 -18.81 -12.65
N ALA A 132 -12.44 -19.03 -11.65
CA ALA A 132 -12.68 -18.62 -10.27
C ALA A 132 -12.80 -17.09 -10.18
N PHE A 133 -11.91 -16.37 -10.85
CA PHE A 133 -11.91 -14.91 -10.92
C PHE A 133 -13.21 -14.39 -11.56
N TYR A 134 -13.58 -14.95 -12.72
CA TYR A 134 -14.83 -14.55 -13.39
C TYR A 134 -16.06 -14.81 -12.54
N LYS A 135 -16.13 -15.97 -11.87
CA LYS A 135 -17.28 -16.28 -10.98
C LYS A 135 -17.37 -15.34 -9.79
N SER A 136 -16.25 -14.89 -9.26
CA SER A 136 -16.23 -14.00 -8.10
C SER A 136 -16.47 -12.53 -8.46
N THR A 137 -16.02 -12.09 -9.63
CA THR A 137 -16.04 -10.66 -10.00
C THR A 137 -17.05 -10.32 -11.09
N LEU A 138 -17.56 -11.32 -11.84
CA LEU A 138 -18.35 -11.20 -13.07
C LEU A 138 -17.60 -10.44 -14.18
N VAL A 139 -16.28 -10.36 -14.10
CA VAL A 139 -15.40 -9.68 -15.06
C VAL A 139 -14.37 -10.67 -15.58
N GLU A 140 -14.15 -10.70 -16.89
CA GLU A 140 -13.07 -11.47 -17.50
C GLU A 140 -11.71 -10.96 -17.02
N PHE A 141 -10.80 -11.89 -16.69
CA PHE A 141 -9.46 -11.52 -16.20
C PHE A 141 -8.69 -10.62 -17.17
N SER A 142 -8.88 -10.81 -18.48
CA SER A 142 -8.32 -9.96 -19.53
C SER A 142 -8.83 -8.51 -19.48
N GLN A 143 -10.10 -8.30 -19.12
CA GLN A 143 -10.71 -6.98 -18.98
C GLN A 143 -10.28 -6.32 -17.66
N PHE A 144 -10.08 -7.10 -16.62
CA PHE A 144 -9.64 -6.63 -15.31
C PHE A 144 -8.31 -5.86 -15.39
N ASN A 145 -7.42 -6.24 -16.29
CA ASN A 145 -6.15 -5.52 -16.50
C ASN A 145 -6.36 -4.04 -16.84
N ASN A 146 -7.34 -3.74 -17.70
CA ASN A 146 -7.69 -2.36 -18.08
C ASN A 146 -8.37 -1.60 -16.93
N ILE A 147 -9.27 -2.28 -16.21
CA ILE A 147 -9.92 -1.72 -15.02
C ILE A 147 -8.87 -1.37 -13.97
N LEU A 148 -7.98 -2.30 -13.68
CA LEU A 148 -6.90 -2.13 -12.72
C LEU A 148 -5.99 -0.95 -13.06
N PHE A 149 -5.61 -0.81 -14.35
CA PHE A 149 -4.79 0.32 -14.79
C PHE A 149 -5.49 1.66 -14.52
N ASN A 150 -6.75 1.77 -14.89
CA ASN A 150 -7.54 2.99 -14.69
C ASN A 150 -7.70 3.32 -13.20
N GLU A 151 -7.97 2.31 -12.37
CA GLU A 151 -8.09 2.48 -10.91
C GLU A 151 -6.78 2.92 -10.26
N ILE A 152 -5.67 2.31 -10.67
CA ILE A 152 -4.34 2.70 -10.19
C ILE A 152 -4.05 4.15 -10.63
N GLU A 153 -4.32 4.50 -11.87
CA GLU A 153 -4.09 5.85 -12.35
C GLU A 153 -4.97 6.87 -11.62
N TYR A 154 -6.24 6.60 -11.46
CA TYR A 154 -7.17 7.47 -10.74
C TYR A 154 -6.78 7.65 -9.27
N LYS A 155 -6.58 6.54 -8.55
CA LYS A 155 -6.32 6.52 -7.12
C LYS A 155 -4.98 7.17 -6.75
N TYR A 156 -3.96 7.01 -7.60
CA TYR A 156 -2.61 7.48 -7.32
C TYR A 156 -2.15 8.68 -8.15
N LYS A 157 -3.01 9.24 -9.01
CA LYS A 157 -2.73 10.42 -9.83
C LYS A 157 -2.26 11.61 -9.00
N TRP A 158 -2.87 11.86 -7.86
CA TRP A 158 -2.52 12.97 -6.96
C TRP A 158 -1.14 12.79 -6.32
N MET A 159 -0.67 11.57 -6.13
CA MET A 159 0.66 11.29 -5.59
C MET A 159 1.78 11.63 -6.58
N ARG A 160 1.48 11.79 -7.88
CA ARG A 160 2.42 12.36 -8.87
C ARG A 160 2.81 13.80 -8.53
N LEU A 161 1.92 14.53 -7.85
CA LEU A 161 2.18 15.91 -7.40
C LEU A 161 3.17 15.94 -6.22
N ILE A 162 3.27 14.84 -5.47
CA ILE A 162 4.22 14.68 -4.36
C ILE A 162 5.55 14.14 -4.91
N LYS A 163 6.17 14.84 -5.84
CA LYS A 163 7.61 14.66 -6.07
C LYS A 163 8.31 15.16 -4.82
N PHE A 164 8.87 14.24 -4.06
CA PHE A 164 9.40 14.44 -2.70
C PHE A 164 10.24 15.72 -2.48
N PRO A 165 11.09 16.20 -3.41
CA PRO A 165 11.74 17.49 -3.22
C PRO A 165 10.76 18.67 -3.28
N ASN A 166 9.72 18.62 -4.12
CA ASN A 166 8.79 19.74 -4.28
C ASN A 166 7.81 19.87 -3.10
N PHE A 167 7.49 18.80 -2.41
CA PHE A 167 6.61 18.82 -1.23
C PHE A 167 7.24 19.59 -0.06
N LEU A 168 8.54 19.41 0.17
CA LEU A 168 9.27 20.20 1.17
C LEU A 168 9.31 21.69 0.82
N PHE A 169 9.43 22.03 -0.46
CA PHE A 169 9.38 23.43 -0.90
C PHE A 169 8.00 24.07 -0.74
N ILE A 170 6.93 23.29 -0.76
CA ILE A 170 5.56 23.79 -0.51
C ILE A 170 5.27 23.88 0.99
N LEU A 171 5.71 22.89 1.78
CA LEU A 171 5.52 22.88 3.24
C LEU A 171 6.30 23.99 3.95
N PHE A 172 7.52 24.29 3.50
CA PHE A 172 8.37 25.28 4.13
C PHE A 172 7.75 26.69 4.17
N PRO A 173 7.24 27.26 3.05
CA PRO A 173 6.49 28.53 3.08
C PRO A 173 5.23 28.47 3.95
N LEU A 174 4.51 27.36 3.95
CA LEU A 174 3.33 27.18 4.80
C LEU A 174 3.69 27.26 6.29
N PHE A 175 4.77 26.62 6.71
CA PHE A 175 5.30 26.74 8.07
C PHE A 175 5.69 28.17 8.42
N LEU A 176 6.32 28.90 7.51
CA LEU A 176 6.69 30.31 7.71
C LEU A 176 5.45 31.19 7.87
N ILE A 177 4.40 30.98 7.08
CA ILE A 177 3.14 31.71 7.19
C ILE A 177 2.48 31.44 8.54
N ILE A 178 2.39 30.19 8.97
CA ILE A 178 1.83 29.81 10.27
C ILE A 178 2.64 30.44 11.41
N ALA A 179 3.97 30.35 11.37
CA ALA A 179 4.85 30.97 12.36
C ALA A 179 4.65 32.49 12.42
N PHE A 180 4.55 33.15 11.25
CA PHE A 180 4.28 34.58 11.17
C PHE A 180 2.95 34.97 11.82
N ILE A 181 1.88 34.21 11.55
CA ILE A 181 0.55 34.46 12.15
C ILE A 181 0.62 34.31 13.66
N ILE A 182 1.28 33.27 14.18
CA ILE A 182 1.43 33.04 15.62
C ILE A 182 2.20 34.18 16.26
N ILE A 183 3.33 34.59 15.67
CA ILE A 183 4.15 35.70 16.18
C ILE A 183 3.35 37.04 16.17
N LYS A 184 2.64 37.31 15.07
CA LYS A 184 1.81 38.51 14.94
C LYS A 184 0.72 38.55 16.01
N HIS A 185 0.04 37.46 16.29
CA HIS A 185 -0.95 37.38 17.36
C HIS A 185 -0.34 37.54 18.74
N LYS A 186 0.82 36.95 19.00
CA LYS A 186 1.53 37.12 20.27
C LYS A 186 1.98 38.56 20.52
N ASN A 187 2.53 39.18 19.47
CA ASN A 187 2.97 40.60 19.57
C ASN A 187 1.78 41.54 19.78
N LYS A 188 0.64 41.31 19.11
CA LYS A 188 -0.56 42.13 19.34
C LYS A 188 -1.06 42.04 20.79
N LYS A 189 -1.02 40.83 21.38
CA LYS A 189 -1.39 40.62 22.78
C LYS A 189 -0.43 41.30 23.75
N LEU A 190 0.87 41.29 23.45
CA LEU A 190 1.89 42.01 24.22
C LEU A 190 1.68 43.52 24.19
N LEU A 191 1.44 44.10 23.00
CA LEU A 191 1.16 45.56 22.87
C LEU A 191 -0.08 45.98 23.66
N LEU A 192 -1.16 45.19 23.58
CA LEU A 192 -2.37 45.49 24.37
C LEU A 192 -2.11 45.42 25.89
N ASN A 193 -1.27 44.53 26.36
CA ASN A 193 -0.91 44.47 27.76
C ASN A 193 -0.09 45.70 28.19
N TRP A 194 0.85 46.16 27.39
CA TRP A 194 1.63 47.38 27.67
C TRP A 194 0.76 48.61 27.66
N GLU A 195 -0.15 48.77 26.70
CA GLU A 195 -1.12 49.88 26.68
C GLU A 195 -1.99 49.89 27.95
N LEU A 196 -2.40 48.71 28.45
CA LEU A 196 -3.17 48.57 29.69
C LEU A 196 -2.34 48.95 30.92
N GLU A 197 -1.08 48.54 30.97
CA GLU A 197 -0.16 48.90 32.08
C GLU A 197 0.08 50.42 32.10
N GLU A 198 0.33 51.04 30.97
CA GLU A 198 0.52 52.50 30.85
C GLU A 198 -0.71 53.30 31.32
N ILE A 199 -1.93 52.85 30.92
CA ILE A 199 -3.19 53.47 31.37
C ILE A 199 -3.40 53.31 32.89
N LEU A 200 -2.95 52.22 33.48
CA LEU A 200 -3.05 51.99 34.92
C LEU A 200 -2.05 52.83 35.71
N GLU A 201 -0.83 53.02 35.21
CA GLU A 201 0.18 53.91 35.84
C GLU A 201 -0.22 55.34 35.79
N ASP A 202 -0.82 55.85 34.69
CA ASP A 202 -1.32 57.21 34.58
C ASP A 202 -2.50 57.52 35.49
N LYS A 203 -3.22 56.51 35.97
CA LYS A 203 -4.35 56.73 36.95
C LYS A 203 -3.93 56.70 38.42
N VAL A 204 -2.71 56.25 38.70
CA VAL A 204 -2.18 56.16 40.07
C VAL A 204 -1.34 57.41 40.46
N ASN A 205 -0.86 58.16 39.47
CA ASN A 205 -0.19 59.46 39.65
C ASN A 205 -1.21 60.60 39.54
#